data_23c2573d9e044133e8199d96f76903a7
#
_entry.id   23c2573d9e044133e8199d96f76903a7
#
_cell.length_a   1.000
_cell.length_b   1.000
_cell.length_c   1.000
_cell.angle_alpha   90.00
_cell.angle_beta   90.00
_cell.angle_gamma   90.00
#
_symmetry.space_group_name_H-M   'P 1'
#
loop_
_entity.id
_entity.type
_entity.pdbx_description
1 polymer ?
#
loop_
_entity_poly.entity_id
_entity_poly.type
_entity_poly.pdbx_seq_one_letter_code
_entity_poly.pdbx_strand_id
1 'polypeptide(L)'
;MEGGKMEENIKQDTTYEYNSYQYTTTDIFNAIFQCGVYDYFNKEEIRSVLRNPIENHETAIRLSNFVYTKNGVVTNSVDYMVALPCLDSILINKSKAKKKNNNKAKNNKRLMRSTLETIDDKHFIRDALHTEMLDGIAFYYFETKVRPSDIDHTKYMNDFDVERIMEINDIGVNVSIISLPWQYCKIVSKKNGRFVVGFDLRYFDDFTDDTRERKLKKYPEEIRKGYYDRKKSNGVNGNWLILNSDKTMCRKIKCKDSEPWGRSLVIAALEDVLYKDYFTDTKRNVLDDMNNKVVYQTFPEGKEKGLCALTKKQQEAQHNDVKTAVVNKNNKGGLSFISVAAGTKINSLDVSTDIFNDKNESNLSNQISLDLGICASLLGAMESGNFGAGANNLEMITAQVYTWVYEWQKELNYVINKNVIKDQNNPVEVYYFPTSFVNRKTFFDMCKTLYSEASGSLSYLVASAGINPEAYFNVLDEEIEDGIYERYLPHLTSSNVSKDDQVGGRPMTDTPTKNTILSRNNNGNSIPSPSDNK
;
A
#
# COMPACT_ATOMS: atom_id res chain seq x y z
N MET A 1 18.49 58.19 -31.66
CA MET A 1 19.01 58.03 -30.29
C MET A 1 18.11 57.13 -29.50
N GLU A 2 18.12 55.86 -29.81
CA GLU A 2 17.41 54.82 -29.01
C GLU A 2 18.03 53.44 -29.27
N GLY A 3 19.31 53.33 -29.03
CA GLY A 3 20.05 52.07 -29.24
C GLY A 3 20.99 51.68 -28.11
N GLY A 4 20.89 52.37 -26.98
CA GLY A 4 21.89 52.20 -25.91
C GLY A 4 21.41 51.57 -24.57
N LYS A 5 20.16 51.16 -24.48
CA LYS A 5 19.60 50.63 -23.19
C LYS A 5 19.28 49.14 -23.15
N MET A 6 19.41 48.42 -24.28
CA MET A 6 19.16 46.98 -24.30
C MET A 6 20.40 46.11 -24.09
N GLU A 7 21.60 46.65 -24.28
CA GLU A 7 22.83 45.87 -24.09
C GLU A 7 23.35 45.83 -22.65
N GLU A 8 22.92 46.74 -21.78
CA GLU A 8 23.35 46.73 -20.38
C GLU A 8 22.58 45.73 -19.50
N ASN A 9 21.35 45.36 -19.88
CA ASN A 9 20.57 44.37 -19.10
C ASN A 9 20.91 42.90 -19.40
N ILE A 10 21.59 42.65 -20.53
CA ILE A 10 21.99 41.26 -20.89
C ILE A 10 23.35 40.90 -20.30
N LYS A 11 24.15 41.90 -19.91
CA LYS A 11 25.47 41.66 -19.28
C LYS A 11 25.44 41.47 -17.79
N GLN A 12 24.34 41.76 -17.11
CA GLN A 12 24.21 41.51 -15.66
C GLN A 12 23.75 40.09 -15.30
N ASP A 13 23.15 39.35 -16.23
CA ASP A 13 22.66 38.00 -15.97
C ASP A 13 23.66 36.86 -16.28
N THR A 14 24.87 37.18 -16.74
CA THR A 14 25.86 36.17 -17.12
C THR A 14 27.16 36.17 -16.31
N THR A 15 27.30 37.02 -15.31
CA THR A 15 28.33 36.83 -14.30
C THR A 15 27.79 35.88 -13.21
N TYR A 16 27.71 34.59 -13.53
CA TYR A 16 27.86 33.59 -12.50
C TYR A 16 29.27 33.80 -11.91
N GLU A 17 29.35 34.53 -10.80
CA GLU A 17 30.49 34.42 -9.93
C GLU A 17 30.51 32.94 -9.51
N TYR A 18 31.41 32.18 -10.10
CA TYR A 18 31.86 30.92 -9.54
C TYR A 18 32.59 31.27 -8.26
N ASN A 19 31.83 31.58 -7.24
CA ASN A 19 32.30 31.40 -5.88
C ASN A 19 32.61 29.90 -5.78
N SER A 20 33.87 29.57 -5.77
CA SER A 20 34.33 28.25 -5.40
C SER A 20 33.91 28.05 -3.95
N TYR A 21 32.65 27.60 -3.75
CA TYR A 21 32.24 27.05 -2.49
C TYR A 21 33.10 25.82 -2.30
N GLN A 22 34.05 25.89 -1.40
CA GLN A 22 34.62 24.70 -0.82
C GLN A 22 33.49 24.01 -0.06
N TYR A 23 32.77 23.16 -0.73
CA TYR A 23 31.84 22.26 -0.08
C TYR A 23 32.70 21.40 0.84
N THR A 24 32.59 21.62 2.13
CA THR A 24 33.08 20.67 3.10
C THR A 24 32.32 19.37 2.93
N THR A 25 32.90 18.23 3.27
CA THR A 25 32.20 16.95 3.25
C THR A 25 30.87 17.01 4.01
N THR A 26 30.77 17.85 5.01
CA THR A 26 29.56 18.16 5.79
C THR A 26 28.49 18.85 4.94
N ASP A 27 28.89 19.81 4.07
CA ASP A 27 27.91 20.52 3.21
C ASP A 27 27.36 19.59 2.13
N ILE A 28 28.18 18.68 1.60
CA ILE A 28 27.72 17.65 0.64
C ILE A 28 26.77 16.66 1.33
N PHE A 29 27.09 16.23 2.54
CA PHE A 29 26.21 15.36 3.33
C PHE A 29 24.90 16.06 3.67
N ASN A 30 24.93 17.33 4.09
CA ASN A 30 23.73 18.10 4.37
C ASN A 30 22.89 18.30 3.09
N ALA A 31 23.50 18.57 1.95
CA ALA A 31 22.78 18.70 0.68
C ALA A 31 22.12 17.36 0.22
N ILE A 32 22.76 16.22 0.51
CA ILE A 32 22.21 14.90 0.18
C ILE A 32 21.08 14.50 1.16
N PHE A 33 21.15 14.93 2.41
CA PHE A 33 20.20 14.54 3.47
C PHE A 33 19.14 15.60 3.80
N GLN A 34 19.22 16.80 3.21
CA GLN A 34 18.16 17.81 3.28
C GLN A 34 16.99 17.43 2.35
N CYS A 35 16.27 16.38 2.70
CA CYS A 35 15.08 15.92 2.00
C CYS A 35 13.89 15.78 2.96
N GLY A 36 13.82 16.66 3.96
CA GLY A 36 12.70 16.71 4.89
C GLY A 36 11.41 17.24 4.24
N VAL A 37 10.28 17.00 4.89
CA VAL A 37 8.98 17.50 4.41
C VAL A 37 8.97 19.03 4.29
N TYR A 38 9.67 19.73 5.20
CA TYR A 38 9.73 21.19 5.22
C TYR A 38 10.57 21.83 4.10
N ASP A 39 11.35 21.04 3.37
CA ASP A 39 12.11 21.54 2.23
C ASP A 39 11.22 21.68 0.97
N TYR A 40 10.14 20.90 0.91
CA TYR A 40 9.22 20.85 -0.22
C TYR A 40 7.86 21.50 0.04
N PHE A 41 7.43 21.55 1.29
CA PHE A 41 6.13 22.09 1.68
C PHE A 41 6.28 23.22 2.70
N ASN A 42 5.60 24.33 2.44
CA ASN A 42 5.60 25.45 3.37
C ASN A 42 4.86 25.07 4.68
N LYS A 43 5.35 25.54 5.81
CA LYS A 43 4.73 25.33 7.13
C LYS A 43 3.26 25.75 7.18
N GLU A 44 2.89 26.79 6.45
CA GLU A 44 1.49 27.25 6.37
C GLU A 44 0.61 26.30 5.57
N GLU A 45 1.12 25.72 4.48
CA GLU A 45 0.42 24.70 3.69
C GLU A 45 0.15 23.46 4.54
N ILE A 46 1.16 22.97 5.27
CA ILE A 46 1.02 21.83 6.17
C ILE A 46 -0.03 22.12 7.25
N ARG A 47 0.01 23.30 7.87
CA ARG A 47 -0.99 23.71 8.87
C ARG A 47 -2.40 23.79 8.29
N SER A 48 -2.53 24.26 7.06
CA SER A 48 -3.84 24.32 6.38
C SER A 48 -4.40 22.94 6.12
N VAL A 49 -3.56 21.97 5.70
CA VAL A 49 -3.94 20.56 5.53
C VAL A 49 -4.38 19.93 6.84
N LEU A 50 -3.62 20.14 7.93
CA LEU A 50 -3.97 19.60 9.26
C LEU A 50 -5.28 20.18 9.80
N ARG A 51 -5.57 21.47 9.50
CA ARG A 51 -6.81 22.13 9.96
C ARG A 51 -8.02 21.68 9.15
N ASN A 52 -7.90 21.60 7.83
CA ASN A 52 -9.00 21.24 6.94
C ASN A 52 -8.50 20.47 5.71
N PRO A 53 -8.28 19.16 5.86
CA PRO A 53 -7.73 18.32 4.78
C PRO A 53 -8.67 18.19 3.58
N ILE A 54 -9.98 18.44 3.75
CA ILE A 54 -10.95 18.36 2.64
C ILE A 54 -10.84 19.57 1.73
N GLU A 55 -10.73 20.78 2.28
CA GLU A 55 -10.56 21.99 1.47
C GLU A 55 -9.19 22.05 0.81
N ASN A 56 -8.16 21.52 1.48
CA ASN A 56 -6.79 21.48 1.00
C ASN A 56 -6.41 20.09 0.45
N HIS A 57 -7.38 19.37 -0.13
CA HIS A 57 -7.20 17.97 -0.56
C HIS A 57 -6.06 17.79 -1.57
N GLU A 58 -5.81 18.74 -2.47
CA GLU A 58 -4.71 18.66 -3.43
C GLU A 58 -3.35 18.64 -2.75
N THR A 59 -3.13 19.55 -1.80
CA THR A 59 -1.90 19.59 -1.01
C THR A 59 -1.81 18.37 -0.09
N ALA A 60 -2.94 17.93 0.49
CA ALA A 60 -3.01 16.74 1.31
C ALA A 60 -2.59 15.48 0.55
N ILE A 61 -3.06 15.29 -0.67
CA ILE A 61 -2.69 14.15 -1.53
C ILE A 61 -1.20 14.21 -1.88
N ARG A 62 -0.70 15.37 -2.34
CA ARG A 62 0.73 15.52 -2.67
C ARG A 62 1.63 15.25 -1.48
N LEU A 63 1.26 15.77 -0.31
CA LEU A 63 1.99 15.57 0.93
C LEU A 63 1.96 14.11 1.38
N SER A 64 0.82 13.42 1.27
CA SER A 64 0.69 11.99 1.59
C SER A 64 1.57 11.12 0.69
N ASN A 65 1.60 11.38 -0.60
CA ASN A 65 2.45 10.67 -1.56
C ASN A 65 3.95 10.93 -1.30
N PHE A 66 4.30 12.17 -0.94
CA PHE A 66 5.67 12.50 -0.56
C PHE A 66 6.11 11.76 0.71
N VAL A 67 5.28 11.78 1.75
CA VAL A 67 5.57 11.09 3.02
C VAL A 67 5.66 9.57 2.81
N TYR A 68 4.77 8.99 2.00
CA TYR A 68 4.85 7.58 1.61
C TYR A 68 6.20 7.23 0.99
N THR A 69 6.73 8.07 0.11
CA THR A 69 8.03 7.83 -0.54
C THR A 69 9.22 7.95 0.42
N LYS A 70 9.13 8.79 1.45
CA LYS A 70 10.26 9.14 2.33
C LYS A 70 10.27 8.42 3.67
N ASN A 71 9.12 8.09 4.22
CA ASN A 71 9.01 7.48 5.55
C ASN A 71 8.75 5.99 5.46
N GLY A 72 9.77 5.15 5.75
CA GLY A 72 9.67 3.70 5.65
C GLY A 72 8.59 3.06 6.54
N VAL A 73 8.21 3.68 7.67
CA VAL A 73 7.09 3.19 8.49
C VAL A 73 5.78 3.34 7.75
N VAL A 74 5.57 4.49 7.12
CA VAL A 74 4.36 4.78 6.32
C VAL A 74 4.31 3.88 5.08
N THR A 75 5.43 3.77 4.34
CA THR A 75 5.53 2.89 3.16
C THR A 75 5.15 1.46 3.50
N ASN A 76 5.83 0.86 4.49
CA ASN A 76 5.60 -0.51 4.88
C ASN A 76 4.16 -0.72 5.39
N SER A 77 3.60 0.23 6.12
CA SER A 77 2.23 0.14 6.63
C SER A 77 1.20 0.08 5.52
N VAL A 78 1.32 0.95 4.53
CA VAL A 78 0.42 0.96 3.36
C VAL A 78 0.59 -0.32 2.54
N ASP A 79 1.84 -0.69 2.22
CA ASP A 79 2.14 -1.86 1.40
C ASP A 79 1.66 -3.17 2.06
N TYR A 80 1.80 -3.30 3.38
CA TYR A 80 1.29 -4.48 4.10
C TYR A 80 -0.24 -4.53 4.10
N MET A 81 -0.93 -3.39 4.26
CA MET A 81 -2.40 -3.35 4.16
C MET A 81 -2.88 -3.73 2.75
N VAL A 82 -2.20 -3.28 1.70
CA VAL A 82 -2.52 -3.63 0.31
C VAL A 82 -2.26 -5.11 0.02
N ALA A 83 -1.18 -5.67 0.56
CA ALA A 83 -0.82 -7.07 0.38
C ALA A 83 -1.64 -8.04 1.23
N LEU A 84 -2.26 -7.57 2.31
CA LEU A 84 -2.94 -8.40 3.30
C LEU A 84 -4.08 -9.27 2.75
N PRO A 85 -5.01 -8.78 1.88
CA PRO A 85 -6.10 -9.59 1.38
C PRO A 85 -5.61 -10.64 0.37
N CYS A 86 -6.01 -11.91 0.59
CA CYS A 86 -5.73 -12.99 -0.35
C CYS A 86 -6.47 -12.84 -1.68
N LEU A 87 -7.64 -12.21 -1.67
CA LEU A 87 -8.54 -12.06 -2.82
C LEU A 87 -8.94 -13.40 -3.46
N ASP A 88 -9.02 -14.45 -2.64
CA ASP A 88 -9.63 -15.71 -3.05
C ASP A 88 -11.10 -15.48 -3.31
N SER A 89 -11.61 -16.00 -4.43
CA SER A 89 -12.94 -15.62 -4.89
C SER A 89 -13.73 -16.78 -5.47
N ILE A 90 -15.04 -16.59 -5.49
CA ILE A 90 -15.98 -17.49 -6.16
C ILE A 90 -16.99 -16.67 -6.99
N LEU A 91 -17.40 -17.21 -8.11
CA LEU A 91 -18.46 -16.63 -8.94
C LEU A 91 -19.82 -17.18 -8.53
N ILE A 92 -20.70 -16.29 -8.11
CA ILE A 92 -22.05 -16.60 -7.65
C ILE A 92 -23.05 -16.16 -8.71
N ASN A 93 -23.84 -17.11 -9.18
CA ASN A 93 -24.96 -16.80 -10.08
C ASN A 93 -26.21 -16.48 -9.25
N LYS A 94 -26.71 -15.27 -9.36
CA LYS A 94 -27.93 -14.78 -8.69
C LYS A 94 -29.18 -14.90 -9.59
N SER A 95 -29.21 -15.87 -10.51
CA SER A 95 -30.35 -16.10 -11.38
C SER A 95 -31.65 -16.27 -10.60
N LYS A 96 -32.69 -15.54 -10.99
CA LYS A 96 -34.04 -15.67 -10.46
C LYS A 96 -34.77 -16.90 -11.00
N ALA A 97 -34.24 -17.51 -12.07
CA ALA A 97 -34.86 -18.66 -12.72
C ALA A 97 -34.56 -19.96 -11.96
N LYS A 98 -35.61 -20.62 -11.47
CA LYS A 98 -35.53 -21.90 -10.74
C LYS A 98 -35.13 -23.12 -11.61
N LYS A 99 -34.89 -22.97 -12.93
CA LYS A 99 -34.60 -24.09 -13.85
C LYS A 99 -33.13 -24.48 -13.81
N LYS A 100 -32.85 -25.74 -13.53
CA LYS A 100 -31.54 -26.38 -13.40
C LYS A 100 -30.61 -26.27 -14.63
N ASN A 101 -31.13 -25.97 -15.83
CA ASN A 101 -30.36 -25.87 -17.08
C ASN A 101 -30.52 -24.49 -17.72
N ASN A 102 -29.96 -23.48 -17.10
CA ASN A 102 -29.96 -22.16 -17.68
C ASN A 102 -28.63 -21.91 -18.42
N ASN A 103 -28.58 -22.25 -19.72
CA ASN A 103 -27.41 -22.03 -20.58
C ASN A 103 -26.96 -20.55 -20.57
N LYS A 104 -27.90 -19.61 -20.42
CA LYS A 104 -27.57 -18.18 -20.29
C LYS A 104 -26.81 -17.90 -19.01
N ALA A 105 -27.20 -18.51 -17.91
CA ALA A 105 -26.48 -18.34 -16.63
C ALA A 105 -25.04 -18.90 -16.68
N LYS A 106 -24.85 -20.02 -17.36
CA LYS A 106 -23.50 -20.59 -17.60
C LYS A 106 -22.66 -19.66 -18.49
N ASN A 107 -23.24 -19.16 -19.58
CA ASN A 107 -22.55 -18.21 -20.46
C ASN A 107 -22.20 -16.91 -19.74
N ASN A 108 -23.10 -16.37 -18.92
CA ASN A 108 -22.85 -15.16 -18.14
C ASN A 108 -21.71 -15.39 -17.12
N LYS A 109 -21.64 -16.58 -16.51
CA LYS A 109 -20.55 -16.94 -15.63
C LYS A 109 -19.20 -17.01 -16.34
N ARG A 110 -19.17 -17.61 -17.55
CA ARG A 110 -17.96 -17.64 -18.40
C ARG A 110 -17.54 -16.23 -18.81
N LEU A 111 -18.51 -15.40 -19.21
CA LEU A 111 -18.27 -14.02 -19.61
C LEU A 111 -17.74 -13.17 -18.43
N MET A 112 -18.30 -13.34 -17.23
CA MET A 112 -17.80 -12.70 -16.02
C MET A 112 -16.36 -13.09 -15.74
N ARG A 113 -16.04 -14.39 -15.82
CA ARG A 113 -14.68 -14.88 -15.62
C ARG A 113 -13.71 -14.30 -16.62
N SER A 114 -13.99 -14.42 -17.92
CA SER A 114 -13.13 -13.88 -18.96
C SER A 114 -12.90 -12.38 -18.80
N THR A 115 -13.93 -11.64 -18.34
CA THR A 115 -13.78 -10.21 -18.03
C THR A 115 -12.84 -9.98 -16.86
N LEU A 116 -12.99 -10.73 -15.76
CA LEU A 116 -12.14 -10.59 -14.58
C LEU A 116 -10.68 -10.95 -14.89
N GLU A 117 -10.46 -12.03 -15.66
CA GLU A 117 -9.12 -12.42 -16.11
C GLU A 117 -8.49 -11.35 -17.02
N THR A 118 -9.29 -10.76 -17.92
CA THR A 118 -8.80 -9.70 -18.83
C THR A 118 -8.37 -8.44 -18.09
N ILE A 119 -9.09 -8.04 -17.04
CA ILE A 119 -8.76 -6.84 -16.26
C ILE A 119 -7.78 -7.12 -15.10
N ASP A 120 -7.36 -8.38 -14.91
CA ASP A 120 -6.60 -8.81 -13.72
C ASP A 120 -7.20 -8.25 -12.43
N ASP A 121 -8.39 -8.73 -12.10
CA ASP A 121 -9.23 -8.18 -11.03
C ASP A 121 -8.52 -8.07 -9.68
N LYS A 122 -7.63 -9.02 -9.38
CA LYS A 122 -6.87 -9.02 -8.12
C LYS A 122 -5.82 -7.91 -8.08
N HIS A 123 -5.13 -7.70 -9.20
CA HIS A 123 -4.17 -6.61 -9.33
C HIS A 123 -4.89 -5.26 -9.28
N PHE A 124 -5.98 -5.12 -10.03
CA PHE A 124 -6.81 -3.92 -10.01
C PHE A 124 -7.28 -3.54 -8.60
N ILE A 125 -7.78 -4.51 -7.81
CA ILE A 125 -8.23 -4.22 -6.44
C ILE A 125 -7.07 -3.75 -5.56
N ARG A 126 -5.88 -4.34 -5.67
CA ARG A 126 -4.70 -3.90 -4.93
C ARG A 126 -4.25 -2.49 -5.33
N ASP A 127 -4.22 -2.20 -6.62
CA ASP A 127 -3.91 -0.86 -7.13
C ASP A 127 -4.94 0.18 -6.66
N ALA A 128 -6.22 -0.17 -6.71
CA ALA A 128 -7.31 0.67 -6.23
C ALA A 128 -7.22 0.93 -4.72
N LEU A 129 -6.89 -0.09 -3.92
CA LEU A 129 -6.66 0.05 -2.49
C LEU A 129 -5.45 0.95 -2.20
N HIS A 130 -4.35 0.75 -2.92
CA HIS A 130 -3.15 1.56 -2.77
C HIS A 130 -3.42 3.03 -3.06
N THR A 131 -4.06 3.31 -4.19
CA THR A 131 -4.48 4.67 -4.57
C THR A 131 -5.42 5.28 -3.53
N GLU A 132 -6.41 4.53 -3.09
CA GLU A 132 -7.40 5.00 -2.12
C GLU A 132 -6.79 5.27 -0.74
N MET A 133 -5.81 4.46 -0.30
CA MET A 133 -5.10 4.67 0.96
C MET A 133 -4.20 5.91 0.93
N LEU A 134 -3.58 6.22 -0.20
CA LEU A 134 -2.69 7.37 -0.34
C LEU A 134 -3.43 8.65 -0.70
N ASP A 135 -4.35 8.59 -1.64
CA ASP A 135 -5.05 9.77 -2.14
C ASP A 135 -6.37 10.04 -1.39
N GLY A 136 -6.86 9.04 -0.64
CA GLY A 136 -8.15 9.09 0.04
C GLY A 136 -9.34 8.85 -0.87
N ILE A 137 -9.15 8.88 -2.19
CA ILE A 137 -10.16 8.72 -3.23
C ILE A 137 -9.54 8.14 -4.50
N ALA A 138 -10.31 7.33 -5.21
CA ALA A 138 -9.89 6.80 -6.51
C ALA A 138 -11.02 6.90 -7.54
N PHE A 139 -10.65 7.24 -8.77
CA PHE A 139 -11.56 7.40 -9.90
C PHE A 139 -11.14 6.52 -11.07
N TYR A 140 -12.04 5.65 -11.51
CA TYR A 140 -11.80 4.77 -12.65
C TYR A 140 -12.96 4.81 -13.63
N TYR A 141 -12.66 4.58 -14.90
CA TYR A 141 -13.63 4.44 -15.95
C TYR A 141 -13.51 3.07 -16.61
N PHE A 142 -14.63 2.34 -16.68
CA PHE A 142 -14.74 1.03 -17.31
C PHE A 142 -15.10 1.18 -18.78
N GLU A 143 -14.17 0.94 -19.67
CA GLU A 143 -14.40 1.03 -21.12
C GLU A 143 -14.58 -0.36 -21.73
N THR A 144 -15.60 -0.47 -22.61
CA THR A 144 -15.96 -1.73 -23.28
C THR A 144 -15.64 -1.74 -24.78
N LYS A 145 -15.17 -0.60 -25.31
CA LYS A 145 -14.82 -0.45 -26.71
C LYS A 145 -13.34 -0.15 -26.83
N VAL A 146 -12.51 -1.14 -26.59
CA VAL A 146 -11.08 -1.04 -26.84
C VAL A 146 -10.85 -1.30 -28.32
N ARG A 147 -10.09 -0.45 -28.99
CA ARG A 147 -9.66 -0.60 -30.38
C ARG A 147 -8.16 -0.90 -30.41
N PRO A 148 -7.76 -2.15 -30.37
CA PRO A 148 -6.33 -2.51 -30.32
C PRO A 148 -5.59 -2.09 -31.58
N SER A 149 -6.27 -2.18 -32.74
CA SER A 149 -5.67 -1.91 -34.07
C SER A 149 -5.29 -0.46 -34.35
N ASP A 150 -5.83 0.48 -33.54
CA ASP A 150 -5.58 1.90 -33.75
C ASP A 150 -4.36 2.41 -32.95
N ILE A 151 -3.73 1.57 -32.14
CA ILE A 151 -2.62 1.95 -31.27
C ILE A 151 -1.34 1.33 -31.80
N ASP A 152 -0.58 2.13 -32.52
CA ASP A 152 0.77 1.80 -32.95
C ASP A 152 1.75 2.11 -31.80
N HIS A 153 2.11 1.07 -31.05
CA HIS A 153 3.01 1.19 -29.89
C HIS A 153 4.36 1.80 -30.26
N THR A 154 4.85 1.58 -31.49
CA THR A 154 6.15 2.09 -31.92
C THR A 154 6.19 3.62 -32.01
N LYS A 155 5.04 4.26 -32.25
CA LYS A 155 4.93 5.71 -32.30
C LYS A 155 4.97 6.36 -30.92
N TYR A 156 4.69 5.60 -29.86
CA TYR A 156 4.64 6.10 -28.48
C TYR A 156 5.94 5.87 -27.71
N MET A 157 6.85 5.02 -28.19
CA MET A 157 8.12 4.73 -27.52
C MET A 157 9.06 5.95 -27.41
N ASN A 158 8.87 6.97 -28.24
CA ASN A 158 9.68 8.19 -28.23
C ASN A 158 9.03 9.35 -27.44
N ASP A 159 7.83 9.17 -26.94
CA ASP A 159 7.12 10.17 -26.17
C ASP A 159 7.36 9.93 -24.68
N PHE A 160 8.20 10.77 -24.06
CA PHE A 160 8.44 10.78 -22.63
C PHE A 160 7.23 11.25 -21.81
N ASP A 161 6.09 11.50 -22.45
CA ASP A 161 4.87 11.95 -21.79
C ASP A 161 4.05 10.76 -21.25
N VAL A 162 4.72 9.93 -20.43
CA VAL A 162 4.11 8.76 -19.78
C VAL A 162 3.62 9.17 -18.40
N GLU A 163 2.61 10.06 -18.34
CA GLU A 163 1.97 10.36 -17.07
C GLU A 163 1.20 9.15 -16.52
N ARG A 164 0.69 8.31 -17.41
CA ARG A 164 -0.09 7.13 -17.02
C ARG A 164 0.10 6.00 -18.01
N ILE A 165 0.28 4.80 -17.48
CA ILE A 165 0.23 3.57 -18.25
C ILE A 165 -1.23 3.30 -18.59
N MET A 166 -1.51 3.10 -19.89
CA MET A 166 -2.84 2.69 -20.35
C MET A 166 -2.80 1.23 -20.76
N GLU A 167 -3.76 0.51 -20.24
CA GLU A 167 -3.95 -0.90 -20.57
C GLU A 167 -4.54 -1.06 -21.95
N ILE A 168 -4.00 -2.01 -22.73
CA ILE A 168 -4.46 -2.38 -24.06
C ILE A 168 -4.76 -3.87 -24.07
N ASN A 169 -6.03 -4.20 -24.34
CA ASN A 169 -6.49 -5.58 -24.39
C ASN A 169 -6.81 -5.99 -25.82
N ASP A 170 -6.05 -6.93 -26.37
CA ASP A 170 -6.19 -7.44 -27.73
C ASP A 170 -7.17 -8.62 -27.83
N ILE A 171 -7.42 -9.34 -26.75
CA ILE A 171 -8.11 -10.64 -26.76
C ILE A 171 -9.25 -10.66 -25.73
N GLY A 172 -10.34 -11.34 -26.07
CA GLY A 172 -11.43 -11.65 -25.15
C GLY A 172 -12.59 -10.66 -25.20
N VAL A 173 -12.98 -10.11 -24.08
CA VAL A 173 -14.21 -9.30 -23.94
C VAL A 173 -14.05 -7.85 -24.37
N ASN A 174 -12.86 -7.41 -24.74
CA ASN A 174 -12.55 -6.03 -25.10
C ASN A 174 -13.00 -5.03 -24.02
N VAL A 175 -12.45 -5.19 -22.84
CA VAL A 175 -12.68 -4.33 -21.67
C VAL A 175 -11.36 -3.79 -21.15
N SER A 176 -11.39 -2.58 -20.63
CA SER A 176 -10.26 -2.00 -19.87
C SER A 176 -10.74 -1.09 -18.76
N ILE A 177 -9.90 -0.91 -17.74
CA ILE A 177 -10.13 0.03 -16.65
C ILE A 177 -9.13 1.17 -16.80
N ILE A 178 -9.63 2.38 -16.91
CA ILE A 178 -8.84 3.58 -17.12
C ILE A 178 -8.85 4.39 -15.82
N SER A 179 -7.66 4.62 -15.23
CA SER A 179 -7.52 5.51 -14.08
C SER A 179 -7.66 6.96 -14.55
N LEU A 180 -8.56 7.72 -13.90
CA LEU A 180 -8.77 9.13 -14.20
C LEU A 180 -7.92 10.01 -13.27
N PRO A 181 -7.37 11.14 -13.77
CA PRO A 181 -6.61 12.07 -12.94
C PRO A 181 -7.50 12.71 -11.89
N TRP A 182 -7.20 12.48 -10.62
CA TRP A 182 -8.02 13.00 -9.52
C TRP A 182 -8.13 14.54 -9.52
N GLN A 183 -7.08 15.25 -9.98
CA GLN A 183 -7.04 16.72 -10.08
C GLN A 183 -8.15 17.28 -10.96
N TYR A 184 -8.58 16.50 -11.96
CA TYR A 184 -9.60 16.88 -12.93
C TYR A 184 -10.90 16.11 -12.75
N CYS A 185 -11.06 15.43 -11.62
CA CYS A 185 -12.27 14.70 -11.26
C CYS A 185 -12.94 15.33 -10.04
N LYS A 186 -14.26 15.24 -9.96
CA LYS A 186 -15.02 15.55 -8.75
C LYS A 186 -16.26 14.68 -8.63
N ILE A 187 -16.72 14.46 -7.41
CA ILE A 187 -18.03 13.86 -7.16
C ILE A 187 -19.08 14.95 -7.30
N VAL A 188 -20.03 14.75 -8.24
CA VAL A 188 -21.10 15.71 -8.52
C VAL A 188 -22.34 15.38 -7.70
N SER A 189 -22.68 14.10 -7.62
CA SER A 189 -23.86 13.63 -6.91
C SER A 189 -23.75 12.15 -6.54
N LYS A 190 -24.78 11.62 -5.89
CA LYS A 190 -24.93 10.20 -5.58
C LYS A 190 -26.21 9.66 -6.19
N LYS A 191 -26.13 8.56 -6.94
CA LYS A 191 -27.27 7.89 -7.57
C LYS A 191 -27.28 6.42 -7.19
N ASN A 192 -28.34 5.95 -6.56
CA ASN A 192 -28.51 4.55 -6.15
C ASN A 192 -27.32 3.98 -5.35
N GLY A 193 -26.76 4.79 -4.43
CA GLY A 193 -25.63 4.39 -3.60
C GLY A 193 -24.24 4.50 -4.25
N ARG A 194 -24.17 4.92 -5.54
CA ARG A 194 -22.92 5.10 -6.29
C ARG A 194 -22.66 6.57 -6.57
N PHE A 195 -21.42 6.96 -6.62
CA PHE A 195 -21.02 8.33 -6.91
C PHE A 195 -21.10 8.62 -8.40
N VAL A 196 -21.58 9.80 -8.74
CA VAL A 196 -21.58 10.34 -10.10
C VAL A 196 -20.38 11.25 -10.23
N VAL A 197 -19.51 10.95 -11.18
CA VAL A 197 -18.23 11.62 -11.38
C VAL A 197 -18.35 12.64 -12.50
N GLY A 198 -17.84 13.84 -12.27
CA GLY A 198 -17.61 14.86 -13.29
C GLY A 198 -16.12 14.93 -13.61
N PHE A 199 -15.82 15.06 -14.90
CA PHE A 199 -14.46 15.22 -15.41
C PHE A 199 -14.27 16.61 -16.02
N ASP A 200 -13.18 17.29 -15.66
CA ASP A 200 -12.85 18.61 -16.19
C ASP A 200 -12.08 18.48 -17.51
N LEU A 201 -12.72 18.89 -18.58
CA LEU A 201 -12.18 18.80 -19.93
C LEU A 201 -11.00 19.76 -20.18
N ARG A 202 -10.74 20.71 -19.26
CA ARG A 202 -9.55 21.58 -19.34
C ARG A 202 -8.24 20.81 -19.23
N TYR A 203 -8.27 19.61 -18.66
CA TYR A 203 -7.12 18.71 -18.63
C TYR A 203 -6.39 18.62 -19.98
N PHE A 204 -7.12 18.63 -21.07
CA PHE A 204 -6.53 18.53 -22.41
C PHE A 204 -6.05 19.87 -22.99
N ASP A 205 -6.42 20.99 -22.39
CA ASP A 205 -6.04 22.33 -22.89
C ASP A 205 -4.57 22.65 -22.57
N ASP A 206 -3.99 22.04 -21.55
CA ASP A 206 -2.61 22.26 -21.11
C ASP A 206 -1.57 21.61 -22.03
N PHE A 207 -2.02 20.80 -23.02
CA PHE A 207 -1.15 20.08 -23.93
C PHE A 207 -1.11 20.73 -25.32
N THR A 208 0.05 20.59 -26.00
CA THR A 208 0.20 20.96 -27.41
C THR A 208 -0.77 20.14 -28.28
N ASP A 209 -1.09 20.65 -29.48
CA ASP A 209 -2.13 20.02 -30.32
C ASP A 209 -1.82 18.54 -30.64
N ASP A 210 -0.57 18.22 -30.96
CA ASP A 210 -0.16 16.83 -31.26
C ASP A 210 -0.23 15.91 -30.03
N THR A 211 0.23 16.40 -28.89
CA THR A 211 0.17 15.64 -27.62
C THR A 211 -1.27 15.48 -27.16
N ARG A 212 -2.09 16.53 -27.31
CA ARG A 212 -3.52 16.50 -27.00
C ARG A 212 -4.28 15.45 -27.80
N GLU A 213 -4.08 15.40 -29.12
CA GLU A 213 -4.72 14.40 -29.97
C GLU A 213 -4.32 12.96 -29.59
N ARG A 214 -3.04 12.75 -29.25
CA ARG A 214 -2.56 11.46 -28.77
C ARG A 214 -3.19 11.08 -27.42
N LYS A 215 -3.23 12.01 -26.47
CA LYS A 215 -3.88 11.78 -25.17
C LYS A 215 -5.38 11.52 -25.33
N LEU A 216 -6.08 12.29 -26.14
CA LEU A 216 -7.51 12.08 -26.39
C LEU A 216 -7.82 10.68 -26.96
N LYS A 217 -6.92 10.13 -27.80
CA LYS A 217 -7.08 8.76 -28.30
C LYS A 217 -7.01 7.69 -27.22
N LYS A 218 -6.26 7.97 -26.15
CA LYS A 218 -6.12 7.07 -25.00
C LYS A 218 -7.31 7.14 -24.03
N TYR A 219 -8.11 8.20 -24.07
CA TYR A 219 -9.26 8.38 -23.19
C TYR A 219 -10.55 7.79 -23.76
N PRO A 220 -11.55 7.47 -22.90
CA PRO A 220 -12.85 6.94 -23.33
C PRO A 220 -13.53 7.79 -24.37
N GLU A 221 -14.31 7.15 -25.25
CA GLU A 221 -15.06 7.83 -26.32
C GLU A 221 -15.98 8.95 -25.78
N GLU A 222 -16.54 8.75 -24.59
CA GLU A 222 -17.40 9.73 -23.92
C GLU A 222 -16.64 11.04 -23.63
N ILE A 223 -15.45 10.93 -23.04
CA ILE A 223 -14.58 12.08 -22.71
C ILE A 223 -14.11 12.77 -23.98
N ARG A 224 -13.69 11.99 -24.98
CA ARG A 224 -13.22 12.50 -26.27
C ARG A 224 -14.32 13.27 -26.99
N LYS A 225 -15.54 12.73 -27.06
CA LYS A 225 -16.69 13.44 -27.64
C LYS A 225 -17.00 14.71 -26.86
N GLY A 226 -17.05 14.63 -25.54
CA GLY A 226 -17.30 15.78 -24.67
C GLY A 226 -16.31 16.92 -24.93
N TYR A 227 -15.02 16.60 -25.13
CA TYR A 227 -14.00 17.58 -25.43
C TYR A 227 -14.24 18.28 -26.80
N TYR A 228 -14.53 17.51 -27.85
CA TYR A 228 -14.80 18.10 -29.17
C TYR A 228 -16.10 18.91 -29.18
N ASP A 229 -17.13 18.48 -28.47
CA ASP A 229 -18.38 19.23 -28.36
C ASP A 229 -18.19 20.53 -27.58
N ARG A 230 -17.35 20.54 -26.54
CA ARG A 230 -16.95 21.75 -25.84
C ARG A 230 -16.20 22.71 -26.78
N LYS A 231 -15.26 22.24 -27.58
CA LYS A 231 -14.54 23.06 -28.55
C LYS A 231 -15.47 23.67 -29.60
N LYS A 232 -16.43 22.91 -30.12
CA LYS A 232 -17.42 23.40 -31.10
C LYS A 232 -18.31 24.48 -30.51
N SER A 233 -18.66 24.37 -29.23
CA SER A 233 -19.53 25.33 -28.55
C SER A 233 -18.82 26.54 -27.96
N ASN A 234 -17.51 26.73 -28.23
CA ASN A 234 -16.67 27.75 -27.63
C ASN A 234 -16.79 27.83 -26.08
N GLY A 235 -16.97 26.68 -25.43
CA GLY A 235 -17.05 26.59 -23.97
C GLY A 235 -18.39 26.96 -23.36
N VAL A 236 -19.42 27.27 -24.16
CA VAL A 236 -20.76 27.59 -23.67
C VAL A 236 -21.38 26.46 -22.83
N ASN A 237 -21.05 25.21 -23.15
CA ASN A 237 -21.52 24.02 -22.45
C ASN A 237 -20.79 23.74 -21.11
N GLY A 238 -19.91 24.64 -20.68
CA GLY A 238 -19.09 24.48 -19.48
C GLY A 238 -17.88 23.54 -19.66
N ASN A 239 -17.04 23.48 -18.63
CA ASN A 239 -15.80 22.69 -18.66
C ASN A 239 -16.00 21.27 -18.10
N TRP A 240 -17.03 21.05 -17.33
CA TRP A 240 -17.29 19.80 -16.62
C TRP A 240 -18.21 18.87 -17.42
N LEU A 241 -17.70 17.67 -17.71
CA LEU A 241 -18.46 16.58 -18.30
C LEU A 241 -18.91 15.64 -17.18
N ILE A 242 -20.22 15.44 -17.06
CA ILE A 242 -20.76 14.42 -16.15
C ILE A 242 -20.63 13.08 -16.85
N LEU A 243 -19.80 12.18 -16.30
CA LEU A 243 -19.55 10.86 -16.86
C LEU A 243 -20.71 9.90 -16.61
N ASN A 244 -20.85 8.92 -17.51
CA ASN A 244 -21.86 7.89 -17.37
C ASN A 244 -21.63 7.06 -16.08
N SER A 245 -22.54 7.17 -15.12
CA SER A 245 -22.48 6.47 -13.85
C SER A 245 -22.50 4.94 -13.97
N ASP A 246 -22.93 4.39 -15.10
CA ASP A 246 -22.91 2.95 -15.34
C ASP A 246 -21.51 2.43 -15.77
N LYS A 247 -20.60 3.35 -16.09
CA LYS A 247 -19.22 3.05 -16.51
C LYS A 247 -18.14 3.58 -15.56
N THR A 248 -18.49 4.49 -14.67
CA THR A 248 -17.53 5.07 -13.71
C THR A 248 -17.54 4.28 -12.40
N MET A 249 -16.37 4.13 -11.81
CA MET A 249 -16.16 3.59 -10.48
C MET A 249 -15.44 4.64 -9.65
N CYS A 250 -15.96 4.93 -8.46
CA CYS A 250 -15.35 5.89 -7.55
C CYS A 250 -15.60 5.46 -6.11
N ARG A 251 -14.55 5.43 -5.32
CA ARG A 251 -14.61 5.17 -3.89
C ARG A 251 -13.72 6.15 -3.14
N LYS A 252 -14.06 6.38 -1.89
CA LYS A 252 -13.34 7.28 -0.98
C LYS A 252 -13.35 6.73 0.44
N ILE A 253 -12.28 6.96 1.17
CA ILE A 253 -12.09 6.45 2.53
C ILE A 253 -11.95 7.57 3.57
N LYS A 254 -12.05 7.19 4.84
CA LYS A 254 -11.85 8.08 6.00
C LYS A 254 -12.69 9.36 5.94
N CYS A 255 -13.90 9.27 5.38
CA CYS A 255 -14.81 10.40 5.23
C CYS A 255 -16.27 9.97 5.35
N LYS A 256 -17.16 10.94 5.57
CA LYS A 256 -18.60 10.73 5.49
C LYS A 256 -19.04 10.71 4.02
N ASP A 257 -20.14 10.03 3.74
CA ASP A 257 -20.72 10.00 2.38
C ASP A 257 -21.05 11.39 1.83
N SER A 258 -21.40 12.34 2.70
CA SER A 258 -21.73 13.72 2.34
C SER A 258 -20.51 14.60 2.04
N GLU A 259 -19.32 14.18 2.42
CA GLU A 259 -18.09 14.93 2.16
C GLU A 259 -17.65 14.74 0.70
N PRO A 260 -17.16 15.77 0.00
CA PRO A 260 -16.81 15.68 -1.41
C PRO A 260 -15.54 14.86 -1.67
N TRP A 261 -14.62 14.77 -0.68
CA TRP A 261 -13.33 14.11 -0.78
C TRP A 261 -13.11 13.14 0.37
N GLY A 262 -12.31 12.10 0.10
CA GLY A 262 -11.76 11.23 1.13
C GLY A 262 -10.50 11.82 1.76
N ARG A 263 -10.00 11.15 2.78
CA ARG A 263 -8.74 11.50 3.44
C ARG A 263 -7.78 10.33 3.34
N SER A 264 -6.52 10.62 2.99
CA SER A 264 -5.44 9.64 3.04
C SER A 264 -5.28 9.07 4.44
N LEU A 265 -4.85 7.81 4.53
CA LEU A 265 -4.43 7.20 5.80
C LEU A 265 -3.27 7.97 6.44
N VAL A 266 -2.38 8.50 5.61
CA VAL A 266 -1.15 9.19 6.04
C VAL A 266 -1.45 10.47 6.82
N ILE A 267 -2.59 11.11 6.56
CA ILE A 267 -2.97 12.37 7.24
C ILE A 267 -3.06 12.20 8.77
N ALA A 268 -3.49 11.03 9.24
CA ALA A 268 -3.58 10.77 10.68
C ALA A 268 -2.19 10.73 11.35
N ALA A 269 -1.19 10.22 10.65
CA ALA A 269 0.18 10.09 11.15
C ALA A 269 1.07 11.31 10.81
N LEU A 270 0.54 12.29 10.09
CA LEU A 270 1.34 13.38 9.53
C LEU A 270 2.06 14.20 10.60
N GLU A 271 1.39 14.50 11.73
CA GLU A 271 1.98 15.28 12.82
C GLU A 271 3.19 14.57 13.44
N ASP A 272 3.07 13.26 13.68
CA ASP A 272 4.15 12.46 14.25
C ASP A 272 5.29 12.21 13.26
N VAL A 273 4.99 12.10 11.96
CA VAL A 273 6.02 12.06 10.91
C VAL A 273 6.83 13.36 10.89
N LEU A 274 6.17 14.50 10.92
CA LEU A 274 6.83 15.82 10.97
C LEU A 274 7.67 15.99 12.24
N TYR A 275 7.16 15.51 13.37
CA TYR A 275 7.90 15.54 14.61
C TYR A 275 9.15 14.64 14.56
N LYS A 276 9.05 13.46 13.96
CA LYS A 276 10.19 12.57 13.75
C LYS A 276 11.24 13.19 12.85
N ASP A 277 10.85 13.85 11.77
CA ASP A 277 11.77 14.57 10.88
C ASP A 277 12.50 15.68 11.64
N TYR A 278 11.76 16.50 12.38
CA TYR A 278 12.34 17.55 13.22
C TYR A 278 13.32 16.98 14.27
N PHE A 279 12.96 15.88 14.92
CA PHE A 279 13.82 15.20 15.88
C PHE A 279 15.13 14.69 15.22
N THR A 280 15.01 14.11 14.04
CA THR A 280 16.16 13.61 13.27
C THR A 280 17.09 14.74 12.85
N ASP A 281 16.56 15.85 12.37
CA ASP A 281 17.34 17.03 11.99
C ASP A 281 18.01 17.68 13.19
N THR A 282 17.31 17.76 14.32
CA THR A 282 17.89 18.25 15.58
C THR A 282 19.04 17.35 16.04
N LYS A 283 18.88 16.01 15.95
CA LYS A 283 19.92 15.03 16.26
C LYS A 283 21.16 15.25 15.39
N ARG A 284 20.98 15.47 14.08
CA ARG A 284 22.07 15.76 13.14
C ARG A 284 22.80 17.05 13.50
N ASN A 285 22.05 18.14 13.73
CA ASN A 285 22.62 19.43 14.11
C ASN A 285 23.41 19.34 15.43
N VAL A 286 22.91 18.62 16.42
CA VAL A 286 23.62 18.40 17.68
C VAL A 286 24.89 17.55 17.47
N LEU A 287 24.85 16.54 16.58
CA LEU A 287 26.04 15.75 16.24
C LEU A 287 27.08 16.61 15.51
N ASP A 288 26.66 17.51 14.63
CA ASP A 288 27.54 18.46 13.95
C ASP A 288 28.14 19.48 14.93
N ASP A 289 27.36 19.99 15.88
CA ASP A 289 27.85 20.86 16.95
C ASP A 289 28.82 20.13 17.89
N MET A 290 28.60 18.85 18.15
CA MET A 290 29.53 18.03 18.91
C MET A 290 30.87 17.81 18.18
N ASN A 291 30.86 17.74 16.87
CA ASN A 291 32.08 17.69 16.05
C ASN A 291 32.81 19.05 16.04
N ASN A 292 32.07 20.15 16.16
CA ASN A 292 32.59 21.52 16.23
C ASN A 292 32.67 22.02 17.69
N LYS A 293 33.22 21.18 18.58
CA LYS A 293 33.30 21.52 20.03
C LYS A 293 33.87 22.89 20.28
N VAL A 294 33.10 23.74 20.95
CA VAL A 294 33.58 25.03 21.50
C VAL A 294 34.39 24.73 22.76
N VAL A 295 35.70 24.94 22.66
CA VAL A 295 36.60 24.83 23.81
C VAL A 295 36.86 26.22 24.31
N TYR A 296 36.66 26.46 25.60
CA TYR A 296 37.02 27.70 26.23
C TYR A 296 38.09 27.48 27.29
N GLN A 297 38.98 28.44 27.33
CA GLN A 297 40.11 28.42 28.24
C GLN A 297 39.97 29.54 29.28
N THR A 298 40.00 29.20 30.54
CA THR A 298 40.05 30.15 31.63
C THR A 298 41.44 30.20 32.21
N PHE A 299 42.05 31.40 32.21
CA PHE A 299 43.38 31.60 32.76
C PHE A 299 43.30 31.71 34.29
N PRO A 300 44.43 31.39 35.01
CA PRO A 300 44.44 31.49 36.47
C PRO A 300 44.29 32.93 36.95
N GLU A 301 43.50 33.12 38.02
CA GLU A 301 43.38 34.41 38.70
C GLU A 301 44.66 34.82 39.38
N GLY A 302 44.98 36.11 39.31
CA GLY A 302 46.08 36.75 39.99
C GLY A 302 45.78 37.04 41.49
N LYS A 303 46.63 37.79 42.12
CA LYS A 303 46.44 38.19 43.53
C LYS A 303 45.24 39.09 43.75
N GLU A 304 44.81 39.80 42.72
CA GLU A 304 43.64 40.68 42.78
C GLU A 304 42.49 40.02 41.96
N LYS A 305 41.26 40.09 42.47
CA LYS A 305 40.09 39.49 41.84
C LYS A 305 39.82 40.12 40.47
N GLY A 306 39.71 39.29 39.46
CA GLY A 306 39.47 39.72 38.08
C GLY A 306 40.73 40.02 37.25
N LEU A 307 41.92 39.93 37.83
CA LEU A 307 43.20 40.04 37.10
C LEU A 307 43.80 38.65 36.88
N CYS A 308 44.37 38.45 35.68
CA CYS A 308 45.02 37.20 35.33
C CYS A 308 46.43 37.16 35.91
N ALA A 309 46.83 35.99 36.42
CA ALA A 309 48.19 35.77 36.92
C ALA A 309 49.28 35.76 35.82
N LEU A 310 48.86 35.58 34.54
CA LEU A 310 49.73 35.53 33.38
C LEU A 310 49.86 36.89 32.70
N THR A 311 51.05 37.22 32.20
CA THR A 311 51.23 38.37 31.31
C THR A 311 50.57 38.15 29.96
N LYS A 312 50.22 39.24 29.25
CA LYS A 312 49.57 39.15 27.94
C LYS A 312 50.29 38.24 26.96
N LYS A 313 51.62 38.32 26.90
CA LYS A 313 52.42 37.44 26.03
C LYS A 313 52.32 35.96 26.43
N GLN A 314 52.25 35.66 27.71
CA GLN A 314 52.06 34.26 28.17
C GLN A 314 50.64 33.77 27.91
N GLN A 315 49.63 34.64 28.00
CA GLN A 315 48.24 34.30 27.63
C GLN A 315 48.15 33.96 26.16
N GLU A 316 48.72 34.82 25.27
CA GLU A 316 48.76 34.58 23.81
C GLU A 316 49.50 33.29 23.43
N ALA A 317 50.66 33.06 24.02
CA ALA A 317 51.44 31.84 23.78
C ALA A 317 50.63 30.59 24.17
N GLN A 318 50.10 30.58 25.39
CA GLN A 318 49.32 29.43 25.89
C GLN A 318 48.01 29.27 25.08
N HIS A 319 47.34 30.38 24.68
CA HIS A 319 46.17 30.28 23.83
C HIS A 319 46.49 29.64 22.45
N ASN A 320 47.59 30.07 21.84
CA ASN A 320 48.02 29.53 20.56
C ASN A 320 48.43 28.06 20.65
N ASP A 321 49.09 27.64 21.70
CA ASP A 321 49.46 26.25 21.95
C ASP A 321 48.21 25.36 22.11
N VAL A 322 47.25 25.80 22.92
CA VAL A 322 45.96 25.11 23.12
C VAL A 322 45.18 25.04 21.82
N LYS A 323 45.08 26.18 21.08
CA LYS A 323 44.41 26.23 19.77
C LYS A 323 45.04 25.24 18.78
N THR A 324 46.34 25.25 18.65
CA THR A 324 47.08 24.35 17.74
C THR A 324 46.86 22.89 18.09
N ALA A 325 46.87 22.54 19.37
CA ALA A 325 46.66 21.16 19.81
C ALA A 325 45.21 20.70 19.58
N VAL A 326 44.21 21.58 19.82
CA VAL A 326 42.79 21.24 19.54
C VAL A 326 42.54 21.09 18.05
N VAL A 327 43.07 21.99 17.21
CA VAL A 327 42.93 21.94 15.75
C VAL A 327 43.63 20.69 15.19
N ASN A 328 44.86 20.38 15.63
CA ASN A 328 45.57 19.21 15.17
C ASN A 328 44.88 17.88 15.55
N LYS A 329 44.26 17.81 16.73
CA LYS A 329 43.49 16.65 17.16
C LYS A 329 42.25 16.43 16.26
N ASN A 330 41.54 17.49 15.93
CA ASN A 330 40.35 17.40 15.06
C ASN A 330 40.71 16.98 13.62
N ASN A 331 41.87 17.38 13.09
CA ASN A 331 42.25 17.13 11.70
C ASN A 331 42.97 15.78 11.49
N LYS A 332 43.65 15.21 12.49
CA LYS A 332 44.52 14.03 12.27
C LYS A 332 44.20 12.84 13.19
N GLY A 333 43.35 13.01 14.20
CA GLY A 333 43.22 12.01 15.27
C GLY A 333 44.54 11.77 16.01
N GLY A 334 44.51 11.40 17.26
CA GLY A 334 45.68 11.09 18.05
C GLY A 334 45.73 11.76 19.41
N LEU A 335 46.81 11.53 20.13
CA LEU A 335 47.03 12.07 21.47
C LEU A 335 47.75 13.43 21.36
N SER A 336 47.14 14.50 21.88
CA SER A 336 47.77 15.82 21.98
C SER A 336 48.16 16.09 23.43
N PHE A 337 49.41 16.43 23.68
CA PHE A 337 49.90 16.85 24.97
C PHE A 337 49.98 18.38 24.99
N ILE A 338 49.42 18.98 26.04
CA ILE A 338 49.48 20.41 26.24
C ILE A 338 49.97 20.64 27.66
N SER A 339 50.96 21.53 27.79
CA SER A 339 51.39 22.04 29.10
C SER A 339 50.76 23.42 29.29
N VAL A 340 50.00 23.60 30.36
CA VAL A 340 49.32 24.84 30.69
C VAL A 340 49.75 25.36 32.08
N ALA A 341 49.67 26.65 32.31
CA ALA A 341 50.00 27.24 33.59
C ALA A 341 49.07 26.71 34.72
N ALA A 342 49.65 26.55 35.92
CA ALA A 342 48.89 26.06 37.06
C ALA A 342 47.63 26.96 37.32
N GLY A 343 46.46 26.31 37.47
CA GLY A 343 45.20 26.98 37.65
C GLY A 343 44.41 27.31 36.35
N THR A 344 45.00 27.05 35.17
CA THR A 344 44.27 27.14 33.91
C THR A 344 43.25 26.01 33.84
N LYS A 345 42.02 26.33 33.44
CA LYS A 345 40.97 25.33 33.16
C LYS A 345 40.67 25.36 31.67
N ILE A 346 40.64 24.18 31.06
CA ILE A 346 40.21 23.98 29.69
C ILE A 346 38.93 23.15 29.76
N ASN A 347 37.81 23.74 29.39
CA ASN A 347 36.53 23.07 29.40
C ASN A 347 35.95 23.04 27.97
N SER A 348 35.25 22.00 27.64
CA SER A 348 34.38 21.95 26.44
C SER A 348 32.96 22.24 26.83
N LEU A 349 32.24 22.88 25.96
CA LEU A 349 30.79 22.99 26.09
C LEU A 349 30.22 21.62 25.70
N ASP A 350 29.81 20.83 26.67
CA ASP A 350 29.23 19.53 26.42
C ASP A 350 27.72 19.67 26.19
N VAL A 351 27.25 19.15 25.07
CA VAL A 351 25.82 19.08 24.76
C VAL A 351 25.34 17.70 25.22
N SER A 352 24.28 17.65 26.03
CA SER A 352 23.69 16.38 26.45
C SER A 352 22.98 15.73 25.26
N THR A 353 23.31 14.48 25.00
CA THR A 353 22.71 13.65 23.94
C THR A 353 21.69 12.66 24.49
N ASP A 354 21.36 12.73 25.77
CA ASP A 354 20.48 11.76 26.44
C ASP A 354 19.08 11.68 25.83
N ILE A 355 18.63 12.76 25.20
CA ILE A 355 17.34 12.83 24.51
C ILE A 355 17.33 11.98 23.22
N PHE A 356 18.50 11.81 22.56
CA PHE A 356 18.63 11.12 21.27
C PHE A 356 18.95 9.63 21.42
N ASN A 357 18.42 8.98 22.44
CA ASN A 357 18.58 7.56 22.65
C ASN A 357 17.67 6.74 21.71
N ASP A 358 18.04 5.51 21.42
CA ASP A 358 17.32 4.59 20.52
C ASP A 358 15.89 4.33 20.98
N LYS A 359 15.62 4.39 22.29
CA LYS A 359 14.30 4.19 22.85
C LYS A 359 13.33 5.32 22.44
N ASN A 360 13.78 6.58 22.42
CA ASN A 360 12.95 7.69 21.99
C ASN A 360 12.68 7.63 20.49
N GLU A 361 13.66 7.27 19.70
CA GLU A 361 13.50 7.08 18.24
C GLU A 361 12.54 5.94 17.92
N SER A 362 12.64 4.83 18.64
CA SER A 362 11.70 3.70 18.52
C SER A 362 10.28 4.12 18.93
N ASN A 363 10.12 4.90 20.00
CA ASN A 363 8.82 5.38 20.44
C ASN A 363 8.12 6.27 19.38
N LEU A 364 8.86 7.15 18.71
CA LEU A 364 8.32 7.97 17.62
C LEU A 364 7.87 7.11 16.43
N SER A 365 8.66 6.10 16.06
CA SER A 365 8.27 5.16 15.00
C SER A 365 7.05 4.34 15.36
N ASN A 366 6.92 3.95 16.64
CA ASN A 366 5.77 3.24 17.16
C ASN A 366 4.50 4.10 17.14
N GLN A 367 4.63 5.41 17.46
CA GLN A 367 3.50 6.32 17.41
C GLN A 367 2.95 6.47 15.98
N ILE A 368 3.83 6.68 15.00
CA ILE A 368 3.44 6.72 13.59
C ILE A 368 2.69 5.44 13.19
N SER A 369 3.17 4.27 13.63
CA SER A 369 2.51 2.98 13.34
C SER A 369 1.11 2.90 13.94
N LEU A 370 0.92 3.38 15.18
CA LEU A 370 -0.37 3.40 15.86
C LEU A 370 -1.37 4.32 15.15
N ASP A 371 -0.93 5.48 14.68
CA ASP A 371 -1.76 6.44 13.95
C ASP A 371 -2.24 5.87 12.60
N LEU A 372 -1.40 5.06 11.95
CA LEU A 372 -1.76 4.30 10.77
C LEU A 372 -2.66 3.09 11.08
N GLY A 373 -2.82 2.75 12.36
CA GLY A 373 -3.63 1.63 12.83
C GLY A 373 -2.91 0.27 12.82
N ILE A 374 -1.59 0.25 12.57
CA ILE A 374 -0.78 -0.97 12.57
C ILE A 374 0.04 -1.04 13.87
N CYS A 375 0.01 -2.19 14.53
CA CYS A 375 0.87 -2.42 15.68
C CYS A 375 2.34 -2.46 15.24
N ALA A 376 3.21 -1.71 15.92
CA ALA A 376 4.62 -1.62 15.60
C ALA A 376 5.35 -2.99 15.61
N SER A 377 4.86 -3.95 16.40
CA SER A 377 5.37 -5.32 16.41
C SER A 377 5.19 -6.05 15.08
N LEU A 378 4.21 -5.67 14.27
CA LEU A 378 4.00 -6.24 12.92
C LEU A 378 4.99 -5.67 11.89
N LEU A 379 5.55 -4.49 12.15
CA LEU A 379 6.54 -3.83 11.31
C LEU A 379 7.98 -4.21 11.67
N GLY A 380 8.18 -5.11 12.65
CA GLY A 380 9.50 -5.55 13.08
C GLY A 380 10.30 -4.48 13.86
N ALA A 381 9.66 -3.41 14.30
CA ALA A 381 10.33 -2.28 14.95
C ALA A 381 10.50 -2.44 16.48
N MET A 382 10.00 -3.51 17.07
CA MET A 382 10.07 -3.75 18.51
C MET A 382 10.66 -5.10 18.88
N GLU A 383 11.59 -5.08 19.84
CA GLU A 383 12.18 -6.27 20.46
C GLU A 383 11.20 -7.06 21.34
N SER A 384 10.13 -6.44 21.83
CA SER A 384 9.15 -7.06 22.74
C SER A 384 7.71 -6.71 22.36
N GLY A 385 7.17 -7.38 21.34
CA GLY A 385 5.75 -7.29 21.02
C GLY A 385 4.94 -8.34 21.78
N ASN A 386 3.77 -7.98 22.30
CA ASN A 386 2.79 -8.95 22.78
C ASN A 386 2.13 -9.63 21.56
N PHE A 387 2.46 -10.91 21.33
CA PHE A 387 1.93 -11.70 20.21
C PHE A 387 0.40 -11.67 20.13
N GLY A 388 -0.27 -11.72 21.29
CA GLY A 388 -1.74 -11.64 21.35
C GLY A 388 -2.29 -10.28 20.87
N ALA A 389 -1.65 -9.18 21.24
CA ALA A 389 -2.04 -7.86 20.78
C ALA A 389 -1.79 -7.70 19.27
N GLY A 390 -0.69 -8.21 18.77
CA GLY A 390 -0.37 -8.21 17.33
C GLY A 390 -1.40 -9.01 16.51
N ALA A 391 -1.80 -10.18 16.98
CA ALA A 391 -2.81 -11.01 16.31
C ALA A 391 -4.19 -10.31 16.27
N ASN A 392 -4.62 -9.71 17.38
CA ASN A 392 -5.89 -8.97 17.44
C ASN A 392 -5.85 -7.73 16.53
N ASN A 393 -4.74 -7.00 16.50
CA ASN A 393 -4.59 -5.85 15.61
C ASN A 393 -4.66 -6.26 14.14
N LEU A 394 -3.99 -7.36 13.76
CA LEU A 394 -4.02 -7.89 12.40
C LEU A 394 -5.44 -8.29 11.97
N GLU A 395 -6.25 -8.85 12.87
CA GLU A 395 -7.65 -9.19 12.60
C GLU A 395 -8.48 -7.93 12.37
N MET A 396 -8.29 -6.89 13.17
CA MET A 396 -8.97 -5.59 13.01
C MET A 396 -8.58 -4.91 11.69
N ILE A 397 -7.30 -4.92 11.32
CA ILE A 397 -6.82 -4.38 10.04
C ILE A 397 -7.45 -5.17 8.88
N THR A 398 -7.45 -6.51 8.98
CA THR A 398 -8.07 -7.38 7.98
C THR A 398 -9.54 -7.00 7.78
N ALA A 399 -10.29 -6.84 8.85
CA ALA A 399 -11.70 -6.44 8.78
C ALA A 399 -11.87 -5.07 8.10
N GLN A 400 -11.03 -4.09 8.42
CA GLN A 400 -11.07 -2.77 7.80
C GLN A 400 -10.77 -2.82 6.31
N VAL A 401 -9.68 -3.49 5.90
CA VAL A 401 -9.28 -3.61 4.50
C VAL A 401 -10.37 -4.33 3.69
N TYR A 402 -10.98 -5.38 4.26
CA TYR A 402 -12.08 -6.08 3.58
C TYR A 402 -13.34 -5.25 3.42
N THR A 403 -13.56 -4.25 4.28
CA THR A 403 -14.63 -3.27 4.04
C THR A 403 -14.41 -2.53 2.72
N TRP A 404 -13.19 -2.10 2.44
CA TRP A 404 -12.83 -1.42 1.19
C TRP A 404 -12.82 -2.37 -0.01
N VAL A 405 -12.27 -3.58 0.14
CA VAL A 405 -12.34 -4.63 -0.91
C VAL A 405 -13.79 -4.91 -1.29
N TYR A 406 -14.69 -5.02 -0.30
CA TYR A 406 -16.10 -5.26 -0.55
C TYR A 406 -16.79 -4.12 -1.32
N GLU A 407 -16.36 -2.89 -1.10
CA GLU A 407 -16.87 -1.74 -1.85
C GLU A 407 -16.40 -1.77 -3.30
N TRP A 408 -15.13 -2.08 -3.56
CA TRP A 408 -14.62 -2.28 -4.92
C TRP A 408 -15.25 -3.48 -5.61
N GLN A 409 -15.48 -4.57 -4.89
CA GLN A 409 -16.25 -5.71 -5.38
C GLN A 409 -17.65 -5.30 -5.88
N LYS A 410 -18.35 -4.45 -5.14
CA LYS A 410 -19.66 -3.93 -5.57
C LYS A 410 -19.57 -3.12 -6.87
N GLU A 411 -18.55 -2.27 -6.97
CA GLU A 411 -18.33 -1.46 -8.18
C GLU A 411 -18.06 -2.35 -9.39
N LEU A 412 -17.12 -3.31 -9.28
CA LEU A 412 -16.82 -4.27 -10.33
C LEU A 412 -18.06 -5.07 -10.75
N ASN A 413 -18.75 -5.64 -9.79
CA ASN A 413 -19.96 -6.41 -10.07
C ASN A 413 -21.01 -5.56 -10.80
N TYR A 414 -21.16 -4.30 -10.42
CA TYR A 414 -22.13 -3.42 -11.08
C TYR A 414 -21.72 -3.11 -12.51
N VAL A 415 -20.49 -2.63 -12.75
CA VAL A 415 -20.08 -2.20 -14.09
C VAL A 415 -20.01 -3.36 -15.07
N ILE A 416 -19.57 -4.55 -14.64
CA ILE A 416 -19.50 -5.75 -15.49
C ILE A 416 -20.92 -6.24 -15.84
N ASN A 417 -21.80 -6.35 -14.84
CA ASN A 417 -23.19 -6.76 -15.12
C ASN A 417 -23.93 -5.78 -16.04
N LYS A 418 -23.67 -4.46 -15.91
CA LYS A 418 -24.31 -3.43 -16.73
C LYS A 418 -23.78 -3.36 -18.16
N ASN A 419 -22.47 -3.45 -18.33
CA ASN A 419 -21.82 -3.15 -19.62
C ASN A 419 -21.47 -4.39 -20.43
N VAL A 420 -21.16 -5.51 -19.76
CA VAL A 420 -20.73 -6.76 -20.41
C VAL A 420 -21.84 -7.79 -20.43
N ILE A 421 -22.36 -8.20 -19.28
CA ILE A 421 -23.36 -9.27 -19.17
C ILE A 421 -24.71 -8.80 -19.70
N LYS A 422 -25.17 -7.61 -19.34
CA LYS A 422 -26.42 -6.95 -19.77
C LYS A 422 -27.70 -7.77 -19.52
N ASP A 423 -27.63 -8.87 -18.79
CA ASP A 423 -28.75 -9.75 -18.46
C ASP A 423 -29.17 -9.55 -16.99
N GLN A 424 -30.19 -8.74 -16.78
CA GLN A 424 -30.71 -8.44 -15.44
C GLN A 424 -31.39 -9.63 -14.76
N ASN A 425 -31.77 -10.67 -15.50
CA ASN A 425 -32.42 -11.85 -14.95
C ASN A 425 -31.42 -12.90 -14.43
N ASN A 426 -30.21 -12.88 -14.98
CA ASN A 426 -29.15 -13.81 -14.63
C ASN A 426 -27.83 -13.06 -14.32
N PRO A 427 -27.82 -12.15 -13.34
CA PRO A 427 -26.60 -11.47 -12.94
C PRO A 427 -25.64 -12.44 -12.28
N VAL A 428 -24.35 -12.21 -12.50
CA VAL A 428 -23.26 -12.96 -11.87
C VAL A 428 -22.44 -11.98 -11.04
N GLU A 429 -22.04 -12.42 -9.86
CA GLU A 429 -21.20 -11.62 -8.98
C GLU A 429 -19.95 -12.39 -8.60
N VAL A 430 -18.82 -11.70 -8.61
CA VAL A 430 -17.62 -12.17 -7.92
C VAL A 430 -17.78 -11.88 -6.43
N TYR A 431 -17.40 -12.81 -5.61
CA TYR A 431 -17.35 -12.68 -4.16
C TYR A 431 -15.96 -13.03 -3.66
N TYR A 432 -15.24 -12.05 -3.12
CA TYR A 432 -13.94 -12.24 -2.50
C TYR A 432 -14.13 -12.65 -1.04
N PHE A 433 -13.45 -13.70 -0.63
CA PHE A 433 -13.50 -14.15 0.75
C PHE A 433 -12.76 -13.19 1.68
N PRO A 434 -13.27 -12.96 2.90
CA PRO A 434 -12.60 -12.11 3.88
C PRO A 434 -11.41 -12.85 4.52
N THR A 435 -10.47 -13.30 3.68
CA THR A 435 -9.30 -14.08 4.09
C THR A 435 -8.03 -13.29 3.87
N SER A 436 -7.20 -13.26 4.90
CA SER A 436 -5.81 -12.83 4.82
C SER A 436 -4.90 -14.06 4.82
N PHE A 437 -3.65 -13.88 4.46
CA PHE A 437 -2.67 -14.98 4.52
C PHE A 437 -2.57 -15.60 5.91
N VAL A 438 -2.89 -14.86 6.96
CA VAL A 438 -2.82 -15.32 8.35
C VAL A 438 -4.05 -16.14 8.76
N ASN A 439 -5.26 -15.71 8.38
CA ASN A 439 -6.50 -16.37 8.79
C ASN A 439 -7.06 -17.36 7.76
N ARG A 440 -6.39 -17.52 6.59
CA ARG A 440 -6.82 -18.41 5.51
C ARG A 440 -7.06 -19.84 6.01
N LYS A 441 -6.14 -20.36 6.83
CA LYS A 441 -6.27 -21.71 7.39
C LYS A 441 -7.55 -21.86 8.22
N THR A 442 -7.83 -20.90 9.10
CA THR A 442 -9.04 -20.92 9.93
C THR A 442 -10.30 -20.88 9.08
N PHE A 443 -10.33 -20.05 8.04
CA PHE A 443 -11.45 -19.98 7.11
C PHE A 443 -11.62 -21.27 6.31
N PHE A 444 -10.53 -21.88 5.86
CA PHE A 444 -10.54 -23.18 5.20
C PHE A 444 -11.09 -24.27 6.12
N ASP A 445 -10.66 -24.32 7.39
CA ASP A 445 -11.14 -25.30 8.37
C ASP A 445 -12.64 -25.12 8.64
N MET A 446 -13.16 -23.89 8.69
CA MET A 446 -14.60 -23.61 8.76
C MET A 446 -15.35 -24.14 7.52
N CYS A 447 -14.84 -23.89 6.32
CA CYS A 447 -15.43 -24.40 5.08
C CYS A 447 -15.38 -25.93 5.00
N LYS A 448 -14.31 -26.56 5.51
CA LYS A 448 -14.15 -28.01 5.60
C LYS A 448 -15.18 -28.62 6.56
N THR A 449 -15.38 -28.03 7.72
CA THR A 449 -16.40 -28.46 8.67
C THR A 449 -17.80 -28.33 8.08
N LEU A 450 -18.09 -27.20 7.42
CA LEU A 450 -19.36 -27.00 6.74
C LEU A 450 -19.59 -28.02 5.62
N TYR A 451 -18.56 -28.38 4.87
CA TYR A 451 -18.63 -29.39 3.82
C TYR A 451 -18.87 -30.79 4.38
N SER A 452 -18.13 -31.19 5.43
CA SER A 452 -18.21 -32.53 6.00
C SER A 452 -19.46 -32.76 6.84
N GLU A 453 -19.93 -31.76 7.62
CA GLU A 453 -21.02 -31.93 8.59
C GLU A 453 -22.38 -31.44 8.07
N ALA A 454 -22.40 -30.44 7.17
CA ALA A 454 -23.63 -29.80 6.73
C ALA A 454 -23.87 -29.87 5.20
N SER A 455 -23.21 -30.78 4.49
CA SER A 455 -23.31 -30.91 3.03
C SER A 455 -23.04 -29.59 2.30
N GLY A 456 -22.03 -28.86 2.75
CA GLY A 456 -21.62 -27.59 2.18
C GLY A 456 -21.09 -27.70 0.73
N SER A 457 -20.82 -26.58 0.10
CA SER A 457 -20.36 -26.52 -1.29
C SER A 457 -18.88 -26.91 -1.42
N LEU A 458 -18.57 -27.89 -2.28
CA LEU A 458 -17.20 -28.25 -2.62
C LEU A 458 -16.46 -27.08 -3.28
N SER A 459 -17.13 -26.31 -4.14
CA SER A 459 -16.54 -25.13 -4.79
C SER A 459 -16.09 -24.07 -3.77
N TYR A 460 -16.86 -23.87 -2.69
CA TYR A 460 -16.45 -22.98 -1.60
C TYR A 460 -15.23 -23.51 -0.84
N LEU A 461 -15.18 -24.82 -0.59
CA LEU A 461 -14.04 -25.45 0.07
C LEU A 461 -12.76 -25.29 -0.75
N VAL A 462 -12.82 -25.58 -2.06
CA VAL A 462 -11.67 -25.44 -2.98
C VAL A 462 -11.23 -23.97 -3.05
N ALA A 463 -12.17 -23.04 -3.22
CA ALA A 463 -11.86 -21.61 -3.27
C ALA A 463 -11.26 -21.10 -1.96
N SER A 464 -11.70 -21.62 -0.80
CA SER A 464 -11.15 -21.23 0.51
C SER A 464 -9.71 -21.70 0.74
N ALA A 465 -9.27 -22.72 0.00
CA ALA A 465 -7.87 -23.14 -0.04
C ALA A 465 -7.00 -22.21 -0.93
N GLY A 466 -7.60 -21.25 -1.63
CA GLY A 466 -6.92 -20.35 -2.57
C GLY A 466 -6.77 -20.94 -3.97
N ILE A 467 -7.49 -21.99 -4.29
CA ILE A 467 -7.47 -22.65 -5.59
C ILE A 467 -8.69 -22.20 -6.39
N ASN A 468 -8.51 -21.91 -7.68
CA ASN A 468 -9.65 -21.65 -8.57
C ASN A 468 -10.50 -22.92 -8.72
N PRO A 469 -11.79 -22.92 -8.31
CA PRO A 469 -12.60 -24.14 -8.35
C PRO A 469 -12.76 -24.75 -9.74
N GLU A 470 -12.84 -23.93 -10.80
CA GLU A 470 -13.01 -24.49 -12.15
C GLU A 470 -11.72 -25.09 -12.68
N ALA A 471 -10.58 -24.45 -12.43
CA ALA A 471 -9.28 -25.03 -12.75
C ALA A 471 -9.08 -26.36 -12.01
N TYR A 472 -9.48 -26.41 -10.74
CA TYR A 472 -9.40 -27.63 -9.94
C TYR A 472 -10.27 -28.76 -10.51
N PHE A 473 -11.51 -28.45 -10.90
CA PHE A 473 -12.39 -29.46 -11.50
C PHE A 473 -11.96 -29.89 -12.89
N ASN A 474 -11.40 -28.99 -13.70
CA ASN A 474 -10.83 -29.36 -15.00
C ASN A 474 -9.66 -30.34 -14.83
N VAL A 475 -8.78 -30.09 -13.85
CA VAL A 475 -7.68 -31.03 -13.54
C VAL A 475 -8.23 -32.38 -13.08
N LEU A 476 -9.28 -32.40 -12.24
CA LEU A 476 -9.91 -33.66 -11.82
C LEU A 476 -10.53 -34.41 -13.00
N ASP A 477 -11.17 -33.71 -13.93
CA ASP A 477 -11.75 -34.31 -15.12
C ASP A 477 -10.64 -34.90 -16.01
N GLU A 478 -9.51 -34.21 -16.22
CA GLU A 478 -8.33 -34.71 -16.93
C GLU A 478 -7.72 -35.95 -16.22
N GLU A 479 -7.60 -35.93 -14.89
CA GLU A 479 -7.09 -37.05 -14.11
C GLU A 479 -7.98 -38.31 -14.25
N ILE A 480 -9.31 -38.12 -14.34
CA ILE A 480 -10.25 -39.20 -14.56
C ILE A 480 -10.12 -39.76 -15.96
N GLU A 481 -10.02 -38.89 -17.00
CA GLU A 481 -9.85 -39.27 -18.38
C GLU A 481 -8.53 -40.04 -18.62
N ASP A 482 -7.45 -39.63 -17.96
CA ASP A 482 -6.13 -40.28 -18.03
C ASP A 482 -6.04 -41.57 -17.21
N GLY A 483 -7.06 -41.91 -16.43
CA GLY A 483 -7.08 -43.08 -15.55
C GLY A 483 -6.03 -43.04 -14.43
N ILE A 484 -5.71 -41.86 -13.94
CA ILE A 484 -4.70 -41.65 -12.87
C ILE A 484 -5.10 -42.39 -11.62
N TYR A 485 -6.36 -42.36 -11.26
CA TYR A 485 -6.91 -43.05 -10.07
C TYR A 485 -6.84 -44.56 -10.14
N GLU A 486 -6.79 -45.14 -11.37
CA GLU A 486 -6.62 -46.59 -11.56
C GLU A 486 -5.14 -47.00 -11.46
N ARG A 487 -4.22 -46.13 -11.90
CA ARG A 487 -2.76 -46.36 -11.87
C ARG A 487 -2.11 -46.06 -10.53
N TYR A 488 -2.59 -45.00 -9.86
CA TYR A 488 -2.03 -44.48 -8.62
C TYR A 488 -3.14 -44.46 -7.57
N LEU A 489 -3.39 -45.60 -6.94
CA LEU A 489 -4.39 -45.70 -5.87
C LEU A 489 -4.01 -44.77 -4.74
N PRO A 490 -4.90 -43.84 -4.35
CA PRO A 490 -4.65 -43.00 -3.19
C PRO A 490 -4.55 -43.85 -1.92
N HIS A 491 -3.69 -43.45 -0.99
CA HIS A 491 -3.67 -44.06 0.34
C HIS A 491 -5.01 -43.81 1.03
N LEU A 492 -5.87 -44.80 1.03
CA LEU A 492 -7.15 -44.75 1.70
C LEU A 492 -6.94 -44.67 3.22
N THR A 493 -7.40 -43.60 3.83
CA THR A 493 -7.51 -43.55 5.31
C THR A 493 -8.63 -44.46 5.75
N SER A 494 -8.55 -45.01 6.97
CA SER A 494 -9.56 -45.92 7.53
C SER A 494 -11.00 -45.38 7.54
N SER A 495 -11.16 -44.07 7.37
CA SER A 495 -12.47 -43.40 7.27
C SER A 495 -13.07 -43.42 5.86
N ASN A 496 -12.28 -43.76 4.82
CA ASN A 496 -12.72 -43.78 3.43
C ASN A 496 -12.98 -45.20 2.91
N VAL A 497 -12.82 -46.22 3.73
CA VAL A 497 -13.13 -47.59 3.36
C VAL A 497 -14.65 -47.75 3.37
N SER A 498 -15.25 -48.02 2.21
CA SER A 498 -16.69 -48.33 2.13
C SER A 498 -17.02 -49.61 2.89
N LYS A 499 -18.24 -49.65 3.47
CA LYS A 499 -18.69 -50.85 4.22
C LYS A 499 -18.67 -52.16 3.42
N ASP A 500 -18.66 -52.09 2.10
CA ASP A 500 -18.68 -53.25 1.21
C ASP A 500 -17.30 -53.91 1.04
N ASP A 501 -16.20 -53.18 1.34
CA ASP A 501 -14.83 -53.72 1.34
C ASP A 501 -14.33 -54.19 2.73
N GLN A 502 -15.20 -54.17 3.74
CA GLN A 502 -14.88 -54.70 5.05
C GLN A 502 -14.99 -56.23 5.10
N VAL A 503 -14.12 -56.93 4.41
CA VAL A 503 -13.59 -58.18 4.93
C VAL A 503 -12.49 -57.85 5.95
N GLY A 504 -12.84 -57.06 6.91
CA GLY A 504 -11.93 -56.56 7.92
C GLY A 504 -12.29 -57.04 9.29
N GLY A 505 -12.22 -58.30 9.49
CA GLY A 505 -11.98 -58.84 10.82
C GLY A 505 -10.51 -59.16 10.96
N ARG A 506 -10.00 -59.09 12.16
CA ARG A 506 -8.70 -59.66 12.55
C ARG A 506 -8.52 -60.99 11.84
N PRO A 507 -7.38 -61.28 11.18
CA PRO A 507 -7.16 -62.51 10.45
C PRO A 507 -7.63 -63.71 11.29
N MET A 508 -8.39 -64.64 10.65
CA MET A 508 -8.81 -65.85 11.32
C MET A 508 -7.58 -66.58 11.81
N THR A 509 -7.42 -66.72 13.10
CA THR A 509 -6.37 -67.57 13.68
C THR A 509 -6.83 -69.00 13.58
N ASP A 510 -5.94 -69.92 13.17
CA ASP A 510 -6.19 -71.35 13.08
C ASP A 510 -6.50 -71.98 14.44
N THR A 511 -6.15 -71.26 15.53
CA THR A 511 -6.44 -71.68 16.90
C THR A 511 -7.21 -70.57 17.63
N PRO A 512 -8.55 -70.49 17.46
CA PRO A 512 -9.37 -69.48 18.11
C PRO A 512 -9.51 -69.75 19.64
N THR A 513 -9.42 -68.69 20.43
CA THR A 513 -9.72 -68.76 21.88
C THR A 513 -11.22 -68.94 22.09
N LYS A 514 -11.64 -69.44 23.30
CA LYS A 514 -13.04 -69.59 23.64
C LYS A 514 -13.88 -68.32 23.42
N ASN A 515 -13.30 -67.14 23.72
CA ASN A 515 -13.98 -65.86 23.52
C ASN A 515 -14.13 -65.52 22.05
N THR A 516 -13.16 -65.90 21.20
CA THR A 516 -13.26 -65.73 19.75
C THR A 516 -14.34 -66.60 19.12
N ILE A 517 -14.53 -67.82 19.67
CA ILE A 517 -15.57 -68.73 19.23
C ILE A 517 -16.95 -68.21 19.65
N LEU A 518 -17.11 -67.71 20.89
CA LEU A 518 -18.34 -67.11 21.38
C LEU A 518 -18.74 -65.86 20.62
N SER A 519 -17.77 -65.00 20.28
CA SER A 519 -17.98 -63.82 19.48
C SER A 519 -18.45 -64.16 18.06
N ARG A 520 -17.92 -65.21 17.45
CA ARG A 520 -18.37 -65.70 16.14
C ARG A 520 -19.77 -66.25 16.14
N ASN A 521 -20.17 -66.95 17.24
CA ASN A 521 -21.48 -67.54 17.35
C ASN A 521 -22.59 -66.56 17.73
N ASN A 522 -22.25 -65.39 18.31
CA ASN A 522 -23.22 -64.36 18.76
C ASN A 522 -23.61 -63.34 17.69
N ASN A 523 -23.24 -63.49 16.44
CA ASN A 523 -23.65 -62.61 15.31
C ASN A 523 -23.68 -61.12 15.65
N GLY A 524 -22.65 -60.63 16.36
CA GLY A 524 -22.51 -59.21 16.65
C GLY A 524 -23.16 -58.69 17.96
N ASN A 525 -23.76 -59.54 18.77
CA ASN A 525 -24.14 -59.12 20.12
C ASN A 525 -22.91 -59.01 21.01
N SER A 526 -22.80 -57.92 21.77
CA SER A 526 -21.68 -57.62 22.67
C SER A 526 -21.53 -58.76 23.71
N ILE A 527 -20.33 -59.36 23.78
CA ILE A 527 -19.97 -60.31 24.80
C ILE A 527 -19.71 -59.52 26.08
N PRO A 528 -20.28 -59.91 27.25
CA PRO A 528 -19.96 -59.26 28.53
C PRO A 528 -18.46 -59.32 28.78
N SER A 529 -17.90 -58.23 29.30
CA SER A 529 -16.48 -58.16 29.67
C SER A 529 -16.18 -59.19 30.77
N PRO A 530 -15.00 -59.84 30.78
CA PRO A 530 -14.62 -60.77 31.84
C PRO A 530 -14.64 -60.19 33.25
N SER A 531 -14.72 -58.88 33.41
CA SER A 531 -14.84 -58.17 34.67
C SER A 531 -16.25 -58.24 35.28
N ASP A 532 -17.28 -58.61 34.50
CA ASP A 532 -18.67 -58.63 34.97
C ASP A 532 -19.11 -59.97 35.61
N ASN A 533 -18.17 -60.88 35.66
CA ASN A 533 -18.37 -62.21 36.29
C ASN A 533 -17.56 -62.33 37.60
N LYS A 534 -17.69 -61.37 38.53
CA LYS A 534 -17.26 -61.55 39.93
C LYS A 534 -18.44 -61.35 40.84
#